data_569c47df0057d23bc74b5aae3eb47328
#
_entry.id   569c47df0057d23bc74b5aae3eb47328
#
_cell.length_a   1.000
_cell.length_b   1.000
_cell.length_c   1.000
_cell.angle_alpha   90.00
_cell.angle_beta   90.00
_cell.angle_gamma   90.00
#
_symmetry.space_group_name_H-M   'P 1'
#
loop_
_entity.id
_entity.type
_entity.pdbx_description
1 polymer ?
#
loop_
_entity_poly.entity_id
_entity_poly.type
_entity_poly.pdbx_seq_one_letter_code
_entity_poly.pdbx_strand_id
1 'polypeptide(L)'
;MRSFNDMMRDGVDGGRNGQDAARVGRAIAEIAIIDDDRALLELTLLAVREAGFSAIGFHEPLDALMWASDADPTCLVADLKMPGVEGLDLVAAFCALNRHAVIVVSAFVDVRTTVDAMRLGVDDVLSKPTTMDELVRALRRGAAALASTPVREELTFTRRERQVAEMLVEGLTTKQIAQNLELSPRTVEFFRASLLRKTQSPNSAALASALTRLGFLAN
;
A
#
# COMPACT_ATOMS: atom_id res chain seq x y z
N MET A 1 31.36 41.39 -3.82
CA MET A 1 30.95 40.01 -3.47
C MET A 1 29.49 40.10 -3.05
N ARG A 2 28.57 39.90 -4.00
CA ARG A 2 27.12 40.00 -3.75
C ARG A 2 26.63 38.63 -3.32
N SER A 3 25.82 38.58 -2.29
CA SER A 3 25.25 37.36 -1.69
C SER A 3 24.29 36.68 -2.67
N PHE A 4 24.28 35.33 -2.64
CA PHE A 4 23.41 34.48 -3.45
C PHE A 4 21.89 34.81 -3.32
N ASN A 5 21.51 35.55 -2.29
CA ASN A 5 20.14 35.96 -2.04
C ASN A 5 19.68 37.20 -2.84
N ASP A 6 20.59 37.93 -3.49
CA ASP A 6 20.27 39.15 -4.27
C ASP A 6 19.98 38.86 -5.74
N MET A 7 20.28 37.64 -6.22
CA MET A 7 20.08 37.29 -7.66
C MET A 7 18.69 36.75 -8.00
N MET A 8 17.80 36.56 -7.01
CA MET A 8 16.48 35.99 -7.23
C MET A 8 15.31 37.00 -7.16
N ARG A 9 15.60 38.30 -7.25
CA ARG A 9 14.57 39.34 -7.10
C ARG A 9 14.20 40.14 -8.36
N ASP A 10 14.82 39.93 -9.49
CA ASP A 10 14.47 40.67 -10.71
C ASP A 10 14.03 39.75 -11.86
N GLY A 11 12.75 39.80 -12.13
CA GLY A 11 12.13 39.38 -13.40
C GLY A 11 11.31 38.11 -13.36
N VAL A 12 10.02 38.23 -13.22
CA VAL A 12 9.08 37.87 -14.30
C VAL A 12 7.68 38.38 -13.94
N ASP A 13 7.26 39.32 -14.76
CA ASP A 13 5.89 39.80 -14.90
C ASP A 13 5.06 38.78 -15.75
N GLY A 14 3.80 38.58 -15.39
CA GLY A 14 2.78 38.26 -16.41
C GLY A 14 2.22 36.85 -16.45
N GLY A 15 1.10 36.60 -15.79
CA GLY A 15 -0.06 36.01 -16.47
C GLY A 15 -0.32 34.50 -16.33
N ARG A 16 -1.28 34.14 -15.50
CA ARG A 16 -2.17 32.98 -15.69
C ARG A 16 -1.52 31.58 -15.69
N ASN A 17 -0.98 31.16 -14.58
CA ASN A 17 -0.76 29.72 -14.31
C ASN A 17 -0.68 29.40 -12.80
N GLY A 18 -1.17 30.25 -11.91
CA GLY A 18 -1.10 30.06 -10.46
C GLY A 18 -2.06 29.01 -9.89
N GLN A 19 -3.01 28.50 -10.68
CA GLN A 19 -3.97 27.51 -10.20
C GLN A 19 -3.61 26.06 -10.55
N ASP A 20 -2.81 25.83 -11.59
CA ASP A 20 -2.36 24.47 -11.94
C ASP A 20 -1.11 24.06 -11.17
N ALA A 21 -0.23 24.99 -10.79
CA ALA A 21 0.93 24.70 -9.94
C ALA A 21 0.54 24.31 -8.50
N ALA A 22 -0.57 24.83 -7.98
CA ALA A 22 -1.08 24.48 -6.64
C ALA A 22 -1.75 23.09 -6.59
N ARG A 23 -2.10 22.49 -7.72
CA ARG A 23 -2.65 21.12 -7.80
C ARG A 23 -1.57 20.05 -7.93
N VAL A 24 -0.38 20.37 -8.38
CA VAL A 24 0.77 19.45 -8.47
C VAL A 24 1.53 19.34 -7.13
N GLY A 25 1.24 20.18 -6.16
CA GLY A 25 1.94 20.31 -4.89
C GLY A 25 1.29 19.62 -3.68
N ARG A 26 0.43 18.61 -3.85
CA ARG A 26 0.20 17.72 -2.73
C ARG A 26 1.45 16.85 -2.61
N ALA A 27 2.34 17.24 -1.70
CA ALA A 27 3.51 16.43 -1.35
C ALA A 27 3.01 14.98 -1.18
N ILE A 28 3.61 14.05 -1.95
CA ILE A 28 3.31 12.64 -1.75
C ILE A 28 3.63 12.38 -0.30
N ALA A 29 2.66 11.82 0.44
CA ALA A 29 2.89 11.32 1.77
C ALA A 29 4.07 10.33 1.72
N GLU A 30 4.70 10.13 2.84
CA GLU A 30 5.92 9.32 2.97
C GLU A 30 5.78 7.95 2.29
N ILE A 31 6.63 7.67 1.28
CA ILE A 31 6.63 6.40 0.53
C ILE A 31 7.05 5.28 1.47
N ALA A 32 6.30 4.18 1.51
CA ALA A 32 6.69 3.00 2.25
C ALA A 32 7.45 2.01 1.36
N ILE A 33 8.62 1.56 1.82
CA ILE A 33 9.45 0.54 1.17
C ILE A 33 9.50 -0.67 2.08
N ILE A 34 9.12 -1.82 1.55
CA ILE A 34 8.98 -3.07 2.30
C ILE A 34 9.88 -4.13 1.68
N ASP A 35 10.94 -4.50 2.41
CA ASP A 35 11.93 -5.51 1.98
C ASP A 35 12.55 -6.15 3.24
N ASP A 36 12.62 -7.47 3.31
CA ASP A 36 13.20 -8.19 4.44
C ASP A 36 14.74 -8.15 4.45
N ASP A 37 15.38 -7.88 3.31
CA ASP A 37 16.80 -7.58 3.23
C ASP A 37 17.07 -6.16 3.72
N ARG A 38 17.54 -6.07 4.97
CA ARG A 38 17.82 -4.77 5.61
C ARG A 38 18.84 -3.93 4.86
N ALA A 39 19.86 -4.56 4.26
CA ALA A 39 20.88 -3.82 3.53
C ALA A 39 20.31 -3.22 2.24
N LEU A 40 19.50 -3.99 1.52
CA LEU A 40 18.79 -3.53 0.32
C LEU A 40 17.77 -2.47 0.67
N LEU A 41 17.00 -2.64 1.75
CA LEU A 41 16.05 -1.66 2.25
C LEU A 41 16.72 -0.31 2.52
N GLU A 42 17.81 -0.27 3.26
CA GLU A 42 18.55 0.96 3.57
C GLU A 42 19.09 1.65 2.31
N LEU A 43 19.66 0.88 1.36
CA LEU A 43 20.15 1.42 0.09
C LEU A 43 18.99 2.01 -0.74
N THR A 44 17.86 1.32 -0.79
CA THR A 44 16.68 1.79 -1.53
C THR A 44 16.09 3.05 -0.89
N LEU A 45 16.02 3.11 0.45
CA LEU A 45 15.57 4.30 1.19
C LEU A 45 16.47 5.51 0.89
N LEU A 46 17.80 5.32 0.95
CA LEU A 46 18.75 6.38 0.65
C LEU A 46 18.53 6.93 -0.76
N ALA A 47 18.46 6.04 -1.74
CA ALA A 47 18.33 6.41 -3.14
C ALA A 47 16.96 7.08 -3.46
N VAL A 48 15.87 6.64 -2.83
CA VAL A 48 14.54 7.27 -2.98
C VAL A 48 14.54 8.66 -2.34
N ARG A 49 15.21 8.85 -1.21
CA ARG A 49 15.37 10.16 -0.56
C ARG A 49 16.25 11.10 -1.39
N GLU A 50 17.33 10.62 -1.99
CA GLU A 50 18.17 11.39 -2.92
C GLU A 50 17.38 11.81 -4.17
N ALA A 51 16.41 11.02 -4.60
CA ALA A 51 15.50 11.38 -5.70
C ALA A 51 14.41 12.40 -5.29
N GLY A 52 14.42 12.87 -4.04
CA GLY A 52 13.57 13.95 -3.52
C GLY A 52 12.26 13.49 -2.90
N PHE A 53 12.10 12.20 -2.58
CA PHE A 53 10.93 11.69 -1.89
C PHE A 53 11.16 11.55 -0.38
N SER A 54 10.11 11.70 0.42
CA SER A 54 10.09 11.19 1.79
C SER A 54 9.83 9.70 1.78
N ALA A 55 10.58 8.91 2.57
CA ALA A 55 10.45 7.47 2.57
C ALA A 55 10.67 6.86 3.95
N ILE A 56 9.86 5.84 4.29
CA ILE A 56 9.98 5.01 5.48
C ILE A 56 10.17 3.55 5.07
N GLY A 57 10.97 2.80 5.84
CA GLY A 57 11.29 1.41 5.56
C GLY A 57 10.67 0.44 6.55
N PHE A 58 10.22 -0.69 6.05
CA PHE A 58 9.70 -1.79 6.85
C PHE A 58 10.38 -3.09 6.43
N HIS A 59 10.96 -3.82 7.37
CA HIS A 59 11.49 -5.16 7.15
C HIS A 59 10.48 -6.26 7.52
N GLU A 60 9.41 -5.88 8.24
CA GLU A 60 8.30 -6.76 8.59
C GLU A 60 7.05 -6.36 7.81
N PRO A 61 6.51 -7.24 6.96
CA PRO A 61 5.35 -6.95 6.11
C PRO A 61 4.12 -6.46 6.86
N LEU A 62 3.86 -7.03 8.05
CA LEU A 62 2.69 -6.70 8.84
C LEU A 62 2.79 -5.31 9.48
N ASP A 63 3.99 -4.87 9.85
CA ASP A 63 4.19 -3.52 10.39
C ASP A 63 3.93 -2.47 9.29
N ALA A 64 4.38 -2.75 8.05
CA ALA A 64 4.05 -1.93 6.89
C ALA A 64 2.54 -1.85 6.63
N LEU A 65 1.86 -2.98 6.75
CA LEU A 65 0.42 -3.07 6.52
C LEU A 65 -0.39 -2.33 7.60
N MET A 66 0.04 -2.44 8.86
CA MET A 66 -0.53 -1.65 9.97
C MET A 66 -0.34 -0.16 9.74
N TRP A 67 0.88 0.26 9.41
CA TRP A 67 1.17 1.66 9.11
C TRP A 67 0.34 2.16 7.91
N ALA A 68 0.33 1.43 6.79
CA ALA A 68 -0.41 1.80 5.59
C ALA A 68 -1.92 1.93 5.83
N SER A 69 -2.44 1.21 6.82
CA SER A 69 -3.85 1.27 7.18
C SER A 69 -4.30 2.66 7.65
N ASP A 70 -3.41 3.40 8.32
CA ASP A 70 -3.69 4.70 8.91
C ASP A 70 -3.00 5.85 8.15
N ALA A 71 -2.02 5.52 7.28
CA ALA A 71 -1.29 6.51 6.50
C ALA A 71 -2.17 7.21 5.45
N ASP A 72 -1.79 8.44 5.11
CA ASP A 72 -2.36 9.15 3.96
C ASP A 72 -2.06 8.40 2.66
N PRO A 73 -2.88 8.58 1.59
CA PRO A 73 -2.64 7.94 0.30
C PRO A 73 -1.21 8.16 -0.20
N THR A 74 -0.48 7.07 -0.44
CA THR A 74 0.93 7.08 -0.82
C THR A 74 1.29 5.90 -1.73
N CYS A 75 2.56 5.82 -2.16
CA CYS A 75 3.08 4.65 -2.86
C CYS A 75 3.66 3.64 -1.85
N LEU A 76 3.29 2.38 -2.03
CA LEU A 76 3.83 1.23 -1.31
C LEU A 76 4.70 0.43 -2.27
N VAL A 77 5.98 0.26 -1.95
CA VAL A 77 6.94 -0.53 -2.74
C VAL A 77 7.25 -1.81 -1.95
N ALA A 78 6.86 -2.96 -2.47
CA ALA A 78 6.97 -4.22 -1.75
C ALA A 78 7.69 -5.31 -2.54
N ASP A 79 8.60 -6.04 -1.88
CA ASP A 79 9.08 -7.32 -2.42
C ASP A 79 7.99 -8.39 -2.27
N LEU A 80 7.90 -9.28 -3.25
CA LEU A 80 7.04 -10.47 -3.19
C LEU A 80 7.63 -11.59 -2.34
N LYS A 81 8.92 -11.61 -2.12
CA LYS A 81 9.61 -12.72 -1.49
C LYS A 81 10.10 -12.34 -0.11
N MET A 82 9.21 -12.41 0.86
CA MET A 82 9.53 -12.15 2.26
C MET A 82 9.13 -13.35 3.13
N PRO A 83 9.94 -13.72 4.14
CA PRO A 83 9.63 -14.83 5.03
C PRO A 83 8.28 -14.65 5.75
N GLY A 84 7.53 -15.73 5.87
CA GLY A 84 6.32 -15.78 6.73
C GLY A 84 5.03 -15.21 6.13
N VAL A 85 5.08 -14.64 4.92
CA VAL A 85 3.89 -14.18 4.18
C VAL A 85 4.04 -14.57 2.72
N GLU A 86 3.02 -15.16 2.12
CA GLU A 86 3.00 -15.31 0.67
C GLU A 86 2.89 -13.93 0.02
N GLY A 87 3.85 -13.59 -0.86
CA GLY A 87 3.99 -12.25 -1.42
C GLY A 87 2.72 -11.70 -2.07
N LEU A 88 1.98 -12.55 -2.79
CA LEU A 88 0.72 -12.14 -3.40
C LEU A 88 -0.40 -11.87 -2.36
N ASP A 89 -0.40 -12.55 -1.21
CA ASP A 89 -1.35 -12.27 -0.14
C ASP A 89 -1.09 -10.92 0.52
N LEU A 90 0.18 -10.55 0.70
CA LEU A 90 0.57 -9.24 1.18
C LEU A 90 0.16 -8.14 0.19
N VAL A 91 0.48 -8.33 -1.08
CA VAL A 91 0.09 -7.40 -2.16
C VAL A 91 -1.43 -7.25 -2.22
N ALA A 92 -2.18 -8.36 -2.13
CA ALA A 92 -3.64 -8.32 -2.05
C ALA A 92 -4.12 -7.50 -0.85
N ALA A 93 -3.46 -7.62 0.31
CA ALA A 93 -3.79 -6.86 1.49
C ALA A 93 -3.51 -5.35 1.32
N PHE A 94 -2.42 -4.96 0.68
CA PHE A 94 -2.13 -3.57 0.35
C PHE A 94 -3.13 -2.99 -0.66
N CYS A 95 -3.38 -3.70 -1.77
CA CYS A 95 -4.38 -3.30 -2.76
C CYS A 95 -5.78 -3.17 -2.15
N ALA A 96 -6.03 -3.95 -1.10
CA ALA A 96 -7.26 -3.94 -0.33
C ALA A 96 -7.55 -2.65 0.42
N LEU A 97 -6.52 -1.93 0.78
CA LEU A 97 -6.69 -0.62 1.41
C LEU A 97 -7.34 0.38 0.45
N ASN A 98 -7.26 0.11 -0.86
CA ASN A 98 -7.90 0.86 -1.96
C ASN A 98 -7.65 2.37 -1.89
N ARG A 99 -6.48 2.75 -1.39
CA ARG A 99 -6.09 4.15 -1.18
C ARG A 99 -4.63 4.44 -1.52
N HIS A 100 -3.83 3.42 -1.72
CA HIS A 100 -2.41 3.52 -2.03
C HIS A 100 -2.12 3.03 -3.44
N ALA A 101 -1.08 3.57 -4.07
CA ALA A 101 -0.49 2.97 -5.26
C ALA A 101 0.47 1.85 -4.82
N VAL A 102 0.30 0.65 -5.32
CA VAL A 102 1.10 -0.52 -4.94
C VAL A 102 2.05 -0.87 -6.08
N ILE A 103 3.35 -0.84 -5.80
CA ILE A 103 4.42 -1.18 -6.72
C ILE A 103 5.13 -2.41 -6.19
N VAL A 104 5.23 -3.44 -7.01
CA VAL A 104 5.95 -4.67 -6.68
C VAL A 104 7.35 -4.62 -7.27
N VAL A 105 8.37 -4.98 -6.48
CA VAL A 105 9.77 -5.09 -6.94
C VAL A 105 10.31 -6.45 -6.52
N SER A 106 10.48 -7.39 -7.45
CA SER A 106 10.86 -8.76 -7.10
C SER A 106 11.88 -9.39 -8.05
N ALA A 107 12.74 -10.27 -7.50
CA ALA A 107 13.69 -11.06 -8.28
C ALA A 107 13.02 -12.21 -9.04
N PHE A 108 11.79 -12.58 -8.69
CA PHE A 108 11.06 -13.71 -9.26
C PHE A 108 9.77 -13.22 -9.92
N VAL A 109 9.94 -12.48 -11.01
CA VAL A 109 8.83 -11.99 -11.81
C VAL A 109 8.72 -12.85 -13.05
N ASP A 110 7.78 -13.79 -13.06
CA ASP A 110 7.35 -14.50 -14.26
C ASP A 110 6.02 -13.91 -14.78
N VAL A 111 5.62 -14.33 -15.98
CA VAL A 111 4.39 -13.84 -16.60
C VAL A 111 3.17 -14.13 -15.73
N ARG A 112 3.11 -15.28 -15.08
CA ARG A 112 1.97 -15.68 -14.25
C ARG A 112 1.90 -14.80 -13.01
N THR A 113 2.98 -14.65 -12.27
CA THR A 113 3.07 -13.81 -11.08
C THR A 113 2.73 -12.36 -11.40
N THR A 114 3.23 -11.84 -12.55
CA THR A 114 2.88 -10.48 -13.01
C THR A 114 1.38 -10.33 -13.26
N VAL A 115 0.78 -11.27 -14.00
CA VAL A 115 -0.65 -11.23 -14.31
C VAL A 115 -1.49 -11.32 -13.03
N ASP A 116 -1.10 -12.19 -12.09
CA ASP A 116 -1.83 -12.35 -10.83
C ASP A 116 -1.69 -11.09 -9.95
N ALA A 117 -0.51 -10.46 -9.88
CA ALA A 117 -0.31 -9.18 -9.20
C ALA A 117 -1.17 -8.06 -9.83
N MET A 118 -1.18 -7.95 -11.16
CA MET A 118 -2.00 -6.95 -11.86
C MET A 118 -3.50 -7.15 -11.64
N ARG A 119 -3.96 -8.41 -11.56
CA ARG A 119 -5.36 -8.72 -11.22
C ARG A 119 -5.74 -8.34 -9.79
N LEU A 120 -4.78 -8.27 -8.88
CA LEU A 120 -4.97 -7.81 -7.51
C LEU A 120 -5.07 -6.28 -7.43
N GLY A 121 -4.72 -5.55 -8.50
CA GLY A 121 -4.78 -4.10 -8.55
C GLY A 121 -3.45 -3.41 -8.28
N VAL A 122 -2.33 -4.08 -8.54
CA VAL A 122 -0.98 -3.49 -8.49
C VAL A 122 -0.83 -2.48 -9.61
N ASP A 123 -0.26 -1.31 -9.30
CA ASP A 123 -0.05 -0.23 -10.26
C ASP A 123 1.16 -0.48 -11.16
N ASP A 124 2.18 -1.18 -10.65
CA ASP A 124 3.38 -1.51 -11.42
C ASP A 124 4.13 -2.74 -10.86
N VAL A 125 4.83 -3.46 -11.74
CA VAL A 125 5.67 -4.61 -11.38
C VAL A 125 7.05 -4.43 -11.99
N LEU A 126 8.07 -4.35 -11.14
CA LEU A 126 9.47 -4.20 -11.51
C LEU A 126 10.26 -5.48 -11.18
N SER A 127 11.11 -5.94 -12.10
CA SER A 127 11.99 -7.07 -11.82
C SER A 127 13.32 -6.61 -11.23
N LYS A 128 13.83 -7.32 -10.21
CA LYS A 128 15.20 -7.14 -9.69
C LYS A 128 16.21 -7.83 -10.64
N PRO A 129 17.35 -7.22 -10.96
CA PRO A 129 17.79 -5.92 -10.51
C PRO A 129 17.04 -4.78 -11.22
N THR A 130 16.47 -3.86 -10.45
CA THR A 130 15.83 -2.66 -10.96
C THR A 130 16.77 -1.47 -10.84
N THR A 131 16.73 -0.57 -11.81
CA THR A 131 17.48 0.68 -11.72
C THR A 131 16.71 1.71 -10.91
N MET A 132 17.42 2.67 -10.32
CA MET A 132 16.77 3.77 -9.59
C MET A 132 15.85 4.58 -10.50
N ASP A 133 16.21 4.79 -11.76
CA ASP A 133 15.36 5.50 -12.72
C ASP A 133 14.03 4.76 -12.99
N GLU A 134 14.03 3.43 -13.02
CA GLU A 134 12.81 2.65 -13.16
C GLU A 134 11.92 2.78 -11.94
N LEU A 135 12.49 2.66 -10.74
CA LEU A 135 11.75 2.83 -9.50
C LEU A 135 11.17 4.24 -9.38
N VAL A 136 11.96 5.28 -9.64
CA VAL A 136 11.49 6.67 -9.61
C VAL A 136 10.38 6.92 -10.62
N ARG A 137 10.48 6.35 -11.83
CA ARG A 137 9.38 6.44 -12.82
C ARG A 137 8.11 5.76 -12.33
N ALA A 138 8.22 4.59 -11.72
CA ALA A 138 7.06 3.89 -11.15
C ALA A 138 6.43 4.70 -10.00
N LEU A 139 7.24 5.24 -9.09
CA LEU A 139 6.79 6.10 -8.00
C LEU A 139 6.05 7.35 -8.52
N ARG A 140 6.58 8.00 -9.56
CA ARG A 140 5.92 9.16 -10.18
C ARG A 140 4.59 8.79 -10.84
N ARG A 141 4.50 7.62 -11.50
CA ARG A 141 3.23 7.13 -12.06
C ARG A 141 2.21 6.85 -10.97
N GLY A 142 2.59 6.13 -9.92
CA GLY A 142 1.73 5.84 -8.77
C GLY A 142 1.22 7.13 -8.11
N ALA A 143 2.09 8.10 -7.90
CA ALA A 143 1.73 9.41 -7.36
C ALA A 143 0.73 10.16 -8.23
N ALA A 144 0.92 10.14 -9.55
CA ALA A 144 0.01 10.78 -10.50
C ALA A 144 -1.37 10.07 -10.50
N ALA A 145 -1.39 8.74 -10.41
CA ALA A 145 -2.62 7.95 -10.28
C ALA A 145 -3.39 8.32 -9.01
N LEU A 146 -2.71 8.43 -7.87
CA LEU A 146 -3.31 8.86 -6.59
C LEU A 146 -3.89 10.28 -6.66
N ALA A 147 -3.21 11.20 -7.34
CA ALA A 147 -3.69 12.57 -7.49
C ALA A 147 -4.96 12.69 -8.37
N SER A 148 -5.17 11.74 -9.29
CA SER A 148 -6.29 11.70 -10.21
C SER A 148 -7.46 10.84 -9.75
N THR A 149 -7.26 9.96 -8.78
CA THR A 149 -8.29 9.05 -8.28
C THR A 149 -9.02 9.68 -7.09
N PRO A 150 -10.34 9.92 -7.17
CA PRO A 150 -11.10 10.31 -5.99
C PRO A 150 -11.02 9.15 -4.98
N VAL A 151 -10.75 9.47 -3.72
CA VAL A 151 -10.79 8.48 -2.63
C VAL A 151 -12.20 7.87 -2.61
N ARG A 152 -12.32 6.64 -3.04
CA ARG A 152 -13.61 5.93 -2.99
C ARG A 152 -13.81 5.44 -1.56
N GLU A 153 -14.72 6.06 -0.86
CA GLU A 153 -15.25 5.57 0.44
C GLU A 153 -16.22 4.37 0.27
N GLU A 154 -16.21 3.69 -0.87
CA GLU A 154 -17.03 2.50 -1.02
C GLU A 154 -16.51 1.38 -0.13
N LEU A 155 -17.42 0.79 0.65
CA LEU A 155 -17.17 -0.35 1.53
C LEU A 155 -16.88 -1.59 0.69
N THR A 156 -15.66 -1.68 0.16
CA THR A 156 -15.22 -2.81 -0.66
C THR A 156 -14.41 -3.77 0.20
N PHE A 157 -14.74 -5.06 0.10
CA PHE A 157 -13.99 -6.12 0.76
C PHE A 157 -13.19 -6.89 -0.29
N THR A 158 -11.92 -7.12 0.00
CA THR A 158 -11.10 -7.97 -0.84
C THR A 158 -11.47 -9.43 -0.73
N ARG A 159 -10.90 -10.25 -1.61
CA ARG A 159 -11.06 -11.69 -1.57
C ARG A 159 -10.65 -12.26 -0.20
N ARG A 160 -9.50 -11.85 0.35
CA ARG A 160 -9.01 -12.34 1.64
C ARG A 160 -9.85 -11.81 2.81
N GLU A 161 -10.25 -10.56 2.79
CA GLU A 161 -11.17 -10.03 3.80
C GLU A 161 -12.53 -10.75 3.78
N ARG A 162 -13.05 -11.08 2.59
CA ARG A 162 -14.28 -11.87 2.45
C ARG A 162 -14.12 -13.26 3.06
N GLN A 163 -13.04 -13.97 2.73
CA GLN A 163 -12.77 -15.30 3.30
C GLN A 163 -12.66 -15.26 4.83
N VAL A 164 -11.97 -14.26 5.37
CA VAL A 164 -11.88 -14.08 6.84
C VAL A 164 -13.23 -13.70 7.42
N ALA A 165 -14.01 -12.82 6.75
CA ALA A 165 -15.32 -12.40 7.21
C ALA A 165 -16.32 -13.57 7.28
N GLU A 166 -16.37 -14.42 6.25
CA GLU A 166 -17.22 -15.62 6.19
C GLU A 166 -16.90 -16.55 7.40
N MET A 167 -15.63 -16.88 7.60
CA MET A 167 -15.21 -17.71 8.71
C MET A 167 -15.44 -17.08 10.10
N LEU A 168 -15.37 -15.76 10.20
CA LEU A 168 -15.72 -15.05 11.45
C LEU A 168 -17.21 -15.14 11.75
N VAL A 169 -18.07 -15.06 10.75
CA VAL A 169 -19.53 -15.23 10.91
C VAL A 169 -19.87 -16.67 11.28
N GLU A 170 -19.12 -17.65 10.76
CA GLU A 170 -19.22 -19.07 11.16
C GLU A 170 -18.72 -19.33 12.59
N GLY A 171 -18.11 -18.34 13.24
CA GLY A 171 -17.64 -18.44 14.62
C GLY A 171 -16.26 -19.09 14.77
N LEU A 172 -15.47 -19.20 13.70
CA LEU A 172 -14.13 -19.75 13.76
C LEU A 172 -13.20 -18.82 14.54
N THR A 173 -12.31 -19.44 15.31
CA THR A 173 -11.24 -18.71 16.03
C THR A 173 -10.14 -18.26 15.06
N THR A 174 -9.36 -17.24 15.45
CA THR A 174 -8.19 -16.77 14.70
C THR A 174 -7.25 -17.90 14.29
N LYS A 175 -7.02 -18.90 15.18
CA LYS A 175 -6.16 -20.05 14.88
C LYS A 175 -6.76 -20.97 13.81
N GLN A 176 -8.06 -21.22 13.87
CA GLN A 176 -8.77 -22.03 12.86
C GLN A 176 -8.79 -21.34 11.50
N ILE A 177 -9.06 -20.04 11.47
CA ILE A 177 -9.02 -19.24 10.24
C ILE A 177 -7.61 -19.27 9.64
N ALA A 178 -6.59 -19.06 10.48
CA ALA A 178 -5.19 -19.11 10.06
C ALA A 178 -4.83 -20.45 9.42
N GLN A 179 -5.26 -21.55 10.03
CA GLN A 179 -5.03 -22.90 9.53
C GLN A 179 -5.78 -23.16 8.21
N ASN A 180 -7.04 -22.73 8.10
CA ASN A 180 -7.86 -22.95 6.89
C ASN A 180 -7.37 -22.14 5.69
N LEU A 181 -6.82 -20.96 5.94
CA LEU A 181 -6.35 -20.05 4.87
C LEU A 181 -4.83 -20.14 4.63
N GLU A 182 -4.12 -21.03 5.37
CA GLU A 182 -2.66 -21.17 5.32
C GLU A 182 -1.93 -19.85 5.65
N LEU A 183 -2.48 -19.08 6.60
CA LEU A 183 -1.96 -17.80 7.05
C LEU A 183 -1.38 -17.91 8.48
N SER A 184 -0.59 -16.91 8.87
CA SER A 184 -0.23 -16.75 10.28
C SER A 184 -1.42 -16.22 11.09
N PRO A 185 -1.55 -16.56 12.40
CA PRO A 185 -2.56 -15.95 13.25
C PRO A 185 -2.48 -14.41 13.28
N ARG A 186 -1.28 -13.86 13.18
CA ARG A 186 -1.04 -12.41 13.11
C ARG A 186 -1.64 -11.80 11.84
N THR A 187 -1.51 -12.47 10.69
CA THR A 187 -2.13 -12.04 9.43
C THR A 187 -3.65 -12.04 9.52
N VAL A 188 -4.25 -13.05 10.17
CA VAL A 188 -5.69 -13.08 10.39
C VAL A 188 -6.16 -11.96 11.30
N GLU A 189 -5.42 -11.64 12.38
CA GLU A 189 -5.74 -10.50 13.25
C GLU A 189 -5.66 -9.18 12.49
N PHE A 190 -4.74 -9.04 11.55
CA PHE A 190 -4.70 -7.88 10.66
C PHE A 190 -6.00 -7.76 9.83
N PHE A 191 -6.44 -8.83 9.17
CA PHE A 191 -7.69 -8.78 8.40
C PHE A 191 -8.90 -8.50 9.29
N ARG A 192 -8.93 -9.02 10.53
CA ARG A 192 -9.96 -8.69 11.53
C ARG A 192 -9.95 -7.21 11.87
N ALA A 193 -8.78 -6.62 12.12
CA ALA A 193 -8.65 -5.19 12.41
C ALA A 193 -9.11 -4.33 11.22
N SER A 194 -8.77 -4.73 9.99
CA SER A 194 -9.25 -4.09 8.77
C SER A 194 -10.78 -4.15 8.65
N LEU A 195 -11.38 -5.31 8.89
CA LEU A 195 -12.83 -5.50 8.88
C LEU A 195 -13.53 -4.64 9.95
N LEU A 196 -13.01 -4.61 11.18
CA LEU A 196 -13.52 -3.76 12.27
C LEU A 196 -13.55 -2.29 11.84
N ARG A 197 -12.47 -1.80 11.24
CA ARG A 197 -12.37 -0.42 10.76
C ARG A 197 -13.33 -0.14 9.61
N LYS A 198 -13.33 -0.98 8.57
CA LYS A 198 -14.22 -0.84 7.40
C LYS A 198 -15.69 -0.84 7.79
N THR A 199 -16.09 -1.70 8.72
CA THR A 199 -17.46 -1.79 9.21
C THR A 199 -17.78 -0.83 10.36
N GLN A 200 -16.80 -0.04 10.80
CA GLN A 200 -16.90 0.85 11.98
C GLN A 200 -17.39 0.10 13.23
N SER A 201 -17.00 -1.15 13.37
CA SER A 201 -17.43 -2.01 14.48
C SER A 201 -16.49 -1.85 15.68
N PRO A 202 -16.99 -1.59 16.90
CA PRO A 202 -16.14 -1.33 18.07
C PRO A 202 -15.50 -2.60 18.66
N ASN A 203 -16.00 -3.79 18.32
CA ASN A 203 -15.53 -5.06 18.82
C ASN A 203 -15.95 -6.23 17.92
N SER A 204 -15.45 -7.43 18.22
CA SER A 204 -15.70 -8.64 17.41
C SER A 204 -17.17 -9.05 17.35
N ALA A 205 -17.95 -8.84 18.41
CA ALA A 205 -19.39 -9.17 18.40
C ALA A 205 -20.17 -8.22 17.47
N ALA A 206 -19.87 -6.91 17.53
CA ALA A 206 -20.42 -5.93 16.61
C ALA A 206 -19.99 -6.19 15.16
N LEU A 207 -18.74 -6.63 14.95
CA LEU A 207 -18.23 -7.03 13.64
C LEU A 207 -19.04 -8.19 13.05
N ALA A 208 -19.22 -9.29 13.80
CA ALA A 208 -20.00 -10.43 13.33
C ALA A 208 -21.42 -10.00 12.92
N SER A 209 -22.08 -9.19 13.74
CA SER A 209 -23.41 -8.64 13.44
C SER A 209 -23.41 -7.74 12.18
N ALA A 210 -22.38 -6.94 12.01
CA ALA A 210 -22.25 -6.06 10.85
C ALA A 210 -22.01 -6.87 9.56
N LEU A 211 -21.15 -7.88 9.61
CA LEU A 211 -20.87 -8.76 8.48
C LEU A 211 -22.10 -9.55 8.05
N THR A 212 -22.88 -10.08 9.01
CA THR A 212 -24.15 -10.76 8.71
C THR A 212 -25.14 -9.83 8.00
N ARG A 213 -25.28 -8.56 8.44
CA ARG A 213 -26.12 -7.56 7.76
C ARG A 213 -25.64 -7.22 6.35
N LEU A 214 -24.33 -7.31 6.10
CA LEU A 214 -23.71 -7.07 4.79
C LEU A 214 -23.79 -8.30 3.86
N GLY A 215 -24.44 -9.37 4.29
CA GLY A 215 -24.69 -10.55 3.48
C GLY A 215 -23.63 -11.65 3.58
N PHE A 216 -22.71 -11.54 4.53
CA PHE A 216 -21.84 -12.66 4.89
C PHE A 216 -22.68 -13.62 5.74
N LEU A 217 -22.98 -14.79 5.19
CA LEU A 217 -23.77 -15.82 5.86
C LEU A 217 -22.85 -16.98 6.26
N ALA A 218 -23.10 -17.58 7.43
CA ALA A 218 -22.56 -18.89 7.76
C ALA A 218 -23.18 -19.92 6.79
N ASN A 219 -22.34 -20.67 6.10
CA ASN A 219 -22.79 -21.81 5.29
C ASN A 219 -23.18 -22.99 6.13
#